data_9633d324f871fc753e66d70f10c54a44
#
_entry.id   9633d324f871fc753e66d70f10c54a44
#
_cell.length_a   1.000
_cell.length_b   1.000
_cell.length_c   1.000
_cell.angle_alpha   90.00
_cell.angle_beta   90.00
_cell.angle_gamma   90.00
#
_symmetry.space_group_name_H-M   'P 1'
#
loop_
_entity.id
_entity.type
_entity.pdbx_description
1 polymer ?
#
loop_
_entity_poly.entity_id
_entity_poly.type
_entity_poly.pdbx_seq_one_letter_code
_entity_poly.pdbx_strand_id
1 'polypeptide(L)'
;MYKVQKKDGSLQDFDRNKIINGVVKAGGSNVDAESIAAQIEAWLPTVAVNGVVNSTDIRTKGLEILRIVNPTVAAAFESYQKPA
;
A
#
# COMPACT_ATOMS: atom_id res chain seq x y z
N MET A 1 -10.48 -13.75 2.21
CA MET A 1 -10.37 -12.28 2.28
C MET A 1 -9.30 -11.89 3.28
N TYR A 2 -8.48 -10.92 2.95
CA TYR A 2 -7.41 -10.48 3.84
C TYR A 2 -7.87 -9.37 4.75
N LYS A 3 -7.33 -9.38 5.97
CA LYS A 3 -7.53 -8.31 6.95
C LYS A 3 -6.22 -7.55 7.12
N VAL A 4 -6.32 -6.28 7.39
CA VAL A 4 -5.18 -5.42 7.67
C VAL A 4 -5.20 -5.02 9.13
N GLN A 5 -4.10 -5.30 9.83
CA GLN A 5 -3.95 -4.89 11.22
C GLN A 5 -3.30 -3.52 11.28
N LYS A 6 -3.99 -2.59 11.90
CA LYS A 6 -3.49 -1.23 12.09
C LYS A 6 -2.58 -1.13 13.30
N LYS A 7 -1.86 -0.01 13.42
CA LYS A 7 -0.93 0.22 14.54
C LYS A 7 -1.60 0.13 15.90
N ASP A 8 -2.87 0.49 15.98
CA ASP A 8 -3.64 0.42 17.23
C ASP A 8 -4.19 -0.98 17.53
N GLY A 9 -3.89 -1.94 16.67
CA GLY A 9 -4.34 -3.31 16.84
C GLY A 9 -5.67 -3.63 16.17
N SER A 10 -6.39 -2.63 15.67
CA SER A 10 -7.68 -2.86 15.02
C SER A 10 -7.50 -3.56 13.67
N LEU A 11 -8.50 -4.31 13.27
CA LEU A 11 -8.52 -5.02 11.99
C LEU A 11 -9.50 -4.37 11.05
N GLN A 12 -9.10 -4.24 9.79
CA GLN A 12 -9.95 -3.74 8.71
C GLN A 12 -9.82 -4.66 7.51
N ASP A 13 -10.84 -4.69 6.67
CA ASP A 13 -10.76 -5.42 5.41
C ASP A 13 -9.70 -4.79 4.52
N PHE A 14 -8.93 -5.63 3.82
CA PHE A 14 -8.02 -5.13 2.82
C PHE A 14 -8.83 -4.48 1.69
N ASP A 15 -8.47 -3.25 1.33
CA ASP A 15 -9.17 -2.48 0.30
C ASP A 15 -8.14 -1.93 -0.68
N ARG A 16 -8.12 -2.49 -1.90
CA ARG A 16 -7.18 -2.07 -2.93
C ARG A 16 -7.42 -0.61 -3.35
N ASN A 17 -8.64 -0.11 -3.20
CA ASN A 17 -8.95 1.28 -3.55
C ASN A 17 -8.21 2.28 -2.68
N LYS A 18 -7.92 1.93 -1.43
CA LYS A 18 -7.12 2.79 -0.55
C LYS A 18 -5.71 2.96 -1.08
N ILE A 19 -5.14 1.90 -1.64
CA ILE A 19 -3.81 1.95 -2.25
C ILE A 19 -3.85 2.84 -3.48
N ILE A 20 -4.83 2.62 -4.35
CA ILE A 20 -5.00 3.40 -5.58
C ILE A 20 -5.16 4.88 -5.25
N ASN A 21 -6.06 5.21 -4.31
CA ASN A 21 -6.30 6.60 -3.91
C ASN A 21 -5.05 7.25 -3.33
N GLY A 22 -4.29 6.52 -2.51
CA GLY A 22 -3.05 7.04 -1.94
C GLY A 22 -2.01 7.38 -2.99
N VAL A 23 -1.85 6.51 -3.98
CA VAL A 23 -0.89 6.73 -5.07
C VAL A 23 -1.32 7.91 -5.94
N VAL A 24 -2.61 7.99 -6.28
CA VAL A 24 -3.14 9.10 -7.08
C VAL A 24 -3.00 10.42 -6.36
N LYS A 25 -3.27 10.46 -5.06
CA LYS A 25 -3.10 11.67 -4.25
C LYS A 25 -1.65 12.13 -4.20
N ALA A 26 -0.72 11.21 -4.28
CA ALA A 26 0.71 11.53 -4.30
C ALA A 26 1.20 11.98 -5.70
N GLY A 27 0.32 11.98 -6.69
CA GLY A 27 0.63 12.41 -8.04
C GLY A 27 0.80 11.30 -9.05
N GLY A 28 0.55 10.05 -8.66
CA GLY A 28 0.65 8.92 -9.58
C GLY A 28 -0.55 8.83 -10.52
N SER A 29 -0.36 8.15 -11.65
CA SER A 29 -1.44 7.89 -12.58
C SER A 29 -2.32 6.74 -12.09
N ASN A 30 -3.53 6.63 -12.61
CA ASN A 30 -4.40 5.49 -12.31
C ASN A 30 -3.76 4.17 -12.75
N VAL A 31 -3.06 4.17 -13.88
CA VAL A 31 -2.40 2.97 -14.39
C VAL A 31 -1.33 2.50 -13.40
N ASP A 32 -0.49 3.41 -12.94
CA ASP A 32 0.55 3.09 -11.94
C ASP A 32 -0.09 2.62 -10.64
N ALA A 33 -1.14 3.29 -10.19
CA ALA A 33 -1.83 2.96 -8.95
C ALA A 33 -2.42 1.55 -9.00
N GLU A 34 -3.07 1.20 -10.11
CA GLU A 34 -3.65 -0.13 -10.28
C GLU A 34 -2.58 -1.21 -10.35
N SER A 35 -1.46 -0.93 -11.03
CA SER A 35 -0.33 -1.85 -11.10
C SER A 35 0.23 -2.14 -9.70
N ILE A 36 0.40 -1.10 -8.90
CA ILE A 36 0.91 -1.24 -7.53
C ILE A 36 -0.08 -2.05 -6.68
N ALA A 37 -1.36 -1.75 -6.78
CA ALA A 37 -2.39 -2.49 -6.04
C ALA A 37 -2.39 -3.97 -6.42
N ALA A 38 -2.26 -4.29 -7.71
CA ALA A 38 -2.22 -5.66 -8.18
C ALA A 38 -0.99 -6.40 -7.65
N GLN A 39 0.17 -5.73 -7.64
CA GLN A 39 1.40 -6.33 -7.12
C GLN A 39 1.30 -6.58 -5.61
N ILE A 40 0.70 -5.67 -4.88
CA ILE A 40 0.48 -5.85 -3.44
C ILE A 40 -0.45 -7.03 -3.21
N GLU A 41 -1.55 -7.13 -3.96
CA GLU A 41 -2.48 -8.25 -3.84
C GLU A 41 -1.79 -9.59 -4.08
N ALA A 42 -0.91 -9.65 -5.08
CA ALA A 42 -0.15 -10.86 -5.37
C ALA A 42 0.85 -11.21 -4.27
N TRP A 43 1.35 -10.20 -3.57
CA TRP A 43 2.31 -10.37 -2.47
C TRP A 43 1.64 -10.80 -1.15
N LEU A 44 0.39 -10.40 -0.92
CA LEU A 44 -0.31 -10.68 0.34
C LEU A 44 -0.24 -12.14 0.79
N PRO A 45 -0.46 -13.14 -0.09
CA PRO A 45 -0.38 -14.54 0.33
C PRO A 45 0.97 -14.96 0.88
N THR A 46 2.04 -14.25 0.52
CA THR A 46 3.40 -14.60 0.94
C THR A 46 3.70 -14.14 2.37
N VAL A 47 2.94 -13.19 2.90
CA VAL A 47 3.21 -12.59 4.21
C VAL A 47 2.05 -12.71 5.19
N ALA A 48 0.84 -13.00 4.72
CA ALA A 48 -0.33 -13.07 5.58
C ALA A 48 -0.21 -14.23 6.56
N VAL A 49 -0.57 -13.98 7.81
CA VAL A 49 -0.67 -15.00 8.85
C VAL A 49 -2.14 -15.08 9.24
N ASN A 50 -2.76 -16.23 8.98
CA ASN A 50 -4.20 -16.42 9.21
C ASN A 50 -5.04 -15.35 8.51
N GLY A 51 -4.61 -14.95 7.31
CA GLY A 51 -5.33 -13.93 6.53
C GLY A 51 -5.11 -12.50 6.99
N VAL A 52 -4.19 -12.27 7.94
CA VAL A 52 -3.93 -10.93 8.48
C VAL A 52 -2.55 -10.43 8.03
N VAL A 53 -2.51 -9.19 7.57
CA VAL A 53 -1.27 -8.53 7.15
C VAL A 53 -1.16 -7.20 7.90
N ASN A 54 0.04 -6.85 8.31
CA ASN A 54 0.30 -5.61 9.03
C ASN A 54 0.26 -4.42 8.06
N SER A 55 -0.43 -3.34 8.44
CA SER A 55 -0.54 -2.14 7.61
C SER A 55 0.82 -1.50 7.29
N THR A 56 1.76 -1.57 8.24
CA THR A 56 3.11 -1.04 8.03
C THR A 56 3.84 -1.82 6.92
N ASP A 57 3.66 -3.13 6.87
CA ASP A 57 4.28 -3.97 5.85
C ASP A 57 3.70 -3.66 4.47
N ILE A 58 2.39 -3.43 4.38
CA ILE A 58 1.74 -3.05 3.12
C ILE A 58 2.30 -1.72 2.63
N ARG A 59 2.42 -0.76 3.52
CA ARG A 59 2.98 0.57 3.18
C ARG A 59 4.42 0.45 2.70
N THR A 60 5.25 -0.32 3.39
CA THR A 60 6.64 -0.53 3.00
C THR A 60 6.73 -1.18 1.63
N LYS A 61 5.92 -2.21 1.39
CA LYS A 61 5.90 -2.88 0.09
C LYS A 61 5.44 -1.95 -1.02
N GLY A 62 4.41 -1.17 -0.76
CA GLY A 62 3.93 -0.18 -1.72
C GLY A 62 5.00 0.85 -2.09
N LEU A 63 5.75 1.33 -1.09
CA LEU A 63 6.84 2.26 -1.34
C LEU A 63 7.98 1.63 -2.16
N GLU A 64 8.33 0.38 -1.88
CA GLU A 64 9.35 -0.33 -2.66
C GLU A 64 8.98 -0.39 -4.13
N ILE A 65 7.74 -0.77 -4.42
CA ILE A 65 7.25 -0.86 -5.79
C ILE A 65 7.24 0.52 -6.43
N LEU A 66 6.73 1.50 -5.71
CA LEU A 66 6.58 2.86 -6.21
C LEU A 66 7.93 3.49 -6.53
N ARG A 67 8.96 3.22 -5.74
CA ARG A 67 10.33 3.73 -6.00
C ARG A 67 10.87 3.22 -7.32
N ILE A 68 10.47 2.03 -7.73
CA ILE A 68 10.88 1.46 -9.01
C ILE A 68 10.04 2.04 -10.14
N VAL A 69 8.72 2.14 -9.95
CA VAL A 69 7.78 2.59 -10.97
C VAL A 69 7.88 4.11 -11.20
N ASN A 70 7.92 4.87 -10.10
CA ASN A 70 7.97 6.34 -10.17
C ASN A 70 8.55 6.92 -8.89
N PRO A 71 9.89 7.13 -8.85
CA PRO A 71 10.55 7.62 -7.63
C PRO A 71 10.04 8.97 -7.13
N THR A 72 9.61 9.83 -8.03
CA THR A 72 9.08 11.15 -7.66
C THR A 72 7.78 11.00 -6.87
N VAL A 73 6.90 10.13 -7.34
CA VAL A 73 5.64 9.85 -6.64
C VAL A 73 5.91 9.13 -5.32
N ALA A 74 6.91 8.25 -5.29
CA ALA A 74 7.30 7.56 -4.05
C ALA A 74 7.72 8.55 -2.98
N ALA A 75 8.53 9.54 -3.34
CA ALA A 75 8.97 10.57 -2.41
C ALA A 75 7.80 11.41 -1.90
N ALA A 76 6.88 11.76 -2.79
CA ALA A 76 5.67 12.50 -2.42
C ALA A 76 4.76 11.69 -1.50
N PHE A 77 4.59 10.40 -1.81
CA PHE A 77 3.78 9.49 -1.01
C PHE A 77 4.37 9.35 0.40
N GLU A 78 5.67 9.18 0.50
CA GLU A 78 6.37 9.05 1.77
C GLU A 78 6.18 10.29 2.63
N SER A 79 6.32 11.47 2.04
CA SER A 79 6.12 12.74 2.71
C SER A 79 4.66 12.92 3.15
N TYR A 80 3.73 12.56 2.28
CA TYR A 80 2.29 12.69 2.54
C TYR A 80 1.84 11.78 3.68
N GLN A 81 2.40 10.58 3.77
CA GLN A 81 2.04 9.60 4.79
C GLN A 81 2.73 9.82 6.12
N LYS A 82 3.67 10.74 6.16
CA LYS A 82 4.43 10.98 7.37
C LYS A 82 3.52 11.54 8.46
N PRO A 83 3.51 10.94 9.65
CA PRO A 83 2.71 11.48 10.74
C PRO A 83 3.25 12.84 11.15
N ALA A 84 2.34 13.70 11.48
CA ALA A 84 2.68 15.03 11.91
C ALA A 84 3.43 14.99 13.25
#